data_e96f24a2579b85041ec75763f5be7523
#
_entry.id   e96f24a2579b85041ec75763f5be7523
#
_cell.length_a   1.000
_cell.length_b   1.000
_cell.length_c   1.000
_cell.angle_alpha   90.00
_cell.angle_beta   90.00
_cell.angle_gamma   90.00
#
_symmetry.space_group_name_H-M   'P 1'
#
loop_
_entity.id
_entity.type
_entity.pdbx_description
1 polymer ?
#
loop_
_entity_poly.entity_id
_entity_poly.type
_entity_poly.pdbx_seq_one_letter_code
_entity_poly.pdbx_strand_id
1 'polypeptide(L)'
;MAWTSGTATNAVDLFNKLITFLTTDATLVAGGEAWTVLRRSTFTADVKRDLAELRGPGSSAGDAIYVQICLFADAAAPAYSIRVLGSQSWQSSIPVINPESQPGSLQAGAGSLNVLPRMPVFNSAISYWFVANGRRFIVVAKSSAYWGSLYAGFFLPYGTPSQYPYPLFIGANTSRGDNYQSSDLDIAGSAFWRNDGEYASYSAAILQPSGGWIGTNRFDTTYTGRTWPWALSLESRKISVGRFELVSLTQLPNGASPLLPAVLFDCANSRPFSIWGELQGVFAVPGFGVAAGDTVTVAGKSHLVVQAATSTNAARFAAIQLA
;
A
#
# COMPACT_ATOMS: atom_id res chain seq x y z
N MET A 1 -13.67 -10.58 -6.35
CA MET A 1 -13.07 -9.25 -6.10
C MET A 1 -14.17 -8.21 -6.15
N ALA A 2 -14.23 -7.32 -5.18
CA ALA A 2 -15.20 -6.22 -5.12
C ALA A 2 -14.49 -4.86 -5.21
N TRP A 3 -15.20 -3.85 -5.68
CA TRP A 3 -14.74 -2.46 -5.63
C TRP A 3 -15.92 -1.51 -5.43
N THR A 4 -15.62 -0.36 -4.87
CA THR A 4 -16.57 0.76 -4.72
C THR A 4 -15.83 2.09 -4.79
N SER A 5 -16.54 3.13 -5.17
CA SER A 5 -16.04 4.50 -5.15
C SER A 5 -17.10 5.46 -4.62
N GLY A 6 -16.64 6.61 -4.16
CA GLY A 6 -17.55 7.64 -3.64
C GLY A 6 -16.78 8.82 -3.04
N THR A 7 -17.49 9.60 -2.26
CA THR A 7 -16.92 10.72 -1.52
C THR A 7 -17.17 10.52 -0.03
N ALA A 8 -16.12 10.65 0.76
CA ALA A 8 -16.16 10.76 2.21
C ALA A 8 -16.15 12.24 2.60
N THR A 9 -16.87 12.60 3.65
CA THR A 9 -16.93 13.99 4.12
C THR A 9 -15.65 14.44 4.81
N ASN A 10 -14.91 13.50 5.40
CA ASN A 10 -13.64 13.72 6.07
C ASN A 10 -12.89 12.39 6.27
N ALA A 11 -11.76 12.43 6.93
CA ALA A 11 -10.92 11.26 7.18
C ALA A 11 -11.59 10.19 8.06
N VAL A 12 -12.41 10.57 9.04
CA VAL A 12 -13.15 9.64 9.92
C VAL A 12 -14.23 8.91 9.11
N ASP A 13 -14.95 9.63 8.26
CA ASP A 13 -15.97 9.05 7.38
C ASP A 13 -15.31 8.09 6.35
N LEU A 14 -14.15 8.47 5.79
CA LEU A 14 -13.37 7.60 4.90
C LEU A 14 -13.00 6.28 5.60
N PHE A 15 -12.48 6.37 6.82
CA PHE A 15 -12.10 5.22 7.63
C PHE A 15 -13.29 4.29 7.90
N ASN A 16 -14.43 4.87 8.31
CA ASN A 16 -15.66 4.13 8.55
C ASN A 16 -16.20 3.44 7.29
N LYS A 17 -16.21 4.14 6.17
CA LYS A 17 -16.61 3.59 4.86
C LYS A 17 -15.72 2.43 4.43
N LEU A 18 -14.40 2.52 4.67
CA LEU A 18 -13.48 1.43 4.39
C LEU A 18 -13.82 0.18 5.21
N ILE A 19 -14.01 0.32 6.53
CA ILE A 19 -14.37 -0.82 7.38
C ILE A 19 -15.69 -1.43 6.92
N THR A 20 -16.72 -0.61 6.67
CA THR A 20 -18.02 -1.07 6.19
C THR A 20 -17.88 -1.84 4.86
N PHE A 21 -17.16 -1.29 3.89
CA PHE A 21 -16.92 -1.97 2.62
C PHE A 21 -16.26 -3.33 2.80
N LEU A 22 -15.17 -3.40 3.56
CA LEU A 22 -14.44 -4.65 3.78
C LEU A 22 -15.29 -5.75 4.45
N THR A 23 -16.24 -5.37 5.31
CA THR A 23 -16.99 -6.31 6.14
C THR A 23 -18.39 -6.64 5.63
N THR A 24 -18.99 -5.75 4.83
CA THR A 24 -20.42 -5.86 4.48
C THR A 24 -20.71 -5.76 2.98
N ASP A 25 -19.71 -5.54 2.14
CA ASP A 25 -19.94 -5.50 0.69
C ASP A 25 -20.53 -6.83 0.21
N ALA A 26 -21.62 -6.74 -0.56
CA ALA A 26 -22.39 -7.91 -0.97
C ALA A 26 -21.57 -8.90 -1.80
N THR A 27 -20.66 -8.41 -2.64
CA THR A 27 -19.79 -9.26 -3.47
C THR A 27 -18.76 -9.99 -2.61
N LEU A 28 -18.16 -9.30 -1.64
CA LEU A 28 -17.22 -9.93 -0.70
C LEU A 28 -17.92 -10.98 0.18
N VAL A 29 -19.12 -10.65 0.69
CA VAL A 29 -19.91 -11.58 1.53
C VAL A 29 -20.32 -12.81 0.73
N ALA A 30 -20.87 -12.63 -0.46
CA ALA A 30 -21.31 -13.75 -1.31
C ALA A 30 -20.13 -14.64 -1.76
N GLY A 31 -18.94 -14.06 -1.93
CA GLY A 31 -17.70 -14.78 -2.28
C GLY A 31 -16.99 -15.43 -1.09
N GLY A 32 -17.45 -15.25 0.15
CA GLY A 32 -16.72 -15.67 1.35
C GLY A 32 -15.39 -14.89 1.53
N GLU A 33 -15.29 -13.73 0.91
CA GLU A 33 -14.09 -12.88 0.88
C GLU A 33 -14.17 -11.68 1.84
N ALA A 34 -15.28 -11.54 2.58
CA ALA A 34 -15.48 -10.47 3.54
C ALA A 34 -14.47 -10.55 4.69
N TRP A 35 -13.92 -9.40 5.05
CA TRP A 35 -13.01 -9.28 6.19
C TRP A 35 -13.80 -9.25 7.50
N THR A 36 -13.17 -9.64 8.59
CA THR A 36 -13.77 -9.64 9.92
C THR A 36 -13.06 -8.60 10.79
N VAL A 37 -13.83 -7.78 11.49
CA VAL A 37 -13.29 -6.93 12.56
C VAL A 37 -13.08 -7.80 13.80
N LEU A 38 -11.84 -8.02 14.19
CA LEU A 38 -11.48 -8.74 15.40
C LEU A 38 -11.64 -7.84 16.63
N ARG A 39 -11.24 -6.57 16.47
CA ARG A 39 -11.34 -5.57 17.50
C ARG A 39 -11.38 -4.17 16.90
N ARG A 40 -12.13 -3.28 17.50
CA ARG A 40 -12.16 -1.86 17.16
C ARG A 40 -12.14 -1.01 18.42
N SER A 41 -11.44 0.11 18.37
CA SER A 41 -11.37 1.08 19.48
C SER A 41 -11.28 2.49 18.95
N THR A 42 -11.98 3.38 19.63
CA THR A 42 -11.92 4.83 19.40
C THR A 42 -11.23 5.48 20.60
N PHE A 43 -10.28 6.34 20.33
CA PHE A 43 -9.51 7.06 21.35
C PHE A 43 -9.88 8.54 21.33
N THR A 44 -10.19 9.09 22.50
CA THR A 44 -10.63 10.50 22.64
C THR A 44 -9.52 11.42 23.12
N ALA A 45 -8.48 10.88 23.73
CA ALA A 45 -7.44 11.64 24.44
C ALA A 45 -6.05 11.57 23.79
N ASP A 46 -5.91 10.90 22.66
CA ASP A 46 -4.61 10.69 21.99
C ASP A 46 -4.67 11.18 20.53
N VAL A 47 -3.52 11.34 19.94
CA VAL A 47 -3.35 11.59 18.49
C VAL A 47 -3.97 10.46 17.65
N LYS A 48 -4.05 9.25 18.20
CA LYS A 48 -4.84 8.14 17.64
C LYS A 48 -6.33 8.43 17.79
N ARG A 49 -7.09 8.33 16.71
CA ARG A 49 -8.55 8.57 16.72
C ARG A 49 -9.37 7.30 16.62
N ASP A 50 -8.94 6.36 15.79
CA ASP A 50 -9.67 5.10 15.56
C ASP A 50 -8.70 4.00 15.18
N LEU A 51 -8.96 2.78 15.62
CA LEU A 51 -8.17 1.61 15.29
C LEU A 51 -9.09 0.44 14.98
N ALA A 52 -8.81 -0.28 13.90
CA ALA A 52 -9.44 -1.54 13.58
C ALA A 52 -8.38 -2.62 13.36
N GLU A 53 -8.54 -3.75 14.03
CA GLU A 53 -7.79 -4.97 13.79
C GLU A 53 -8.66 -5.90 12.95
N LEU A 54 -8.16 -6.25 11.79
CA LEU A 54 -8.89 -6.95 10.75
C LEU A 54 -8.29 -8.32 10.50
N ARG A 55 -9.17 -9.28 10.18
CA ARG A 55 -8.79 -10.59 9.67
C ARG A 55 -9.35 -10.76 8.26
N GLY A 56 -8.49 -10.92 7.27
CA GLY A 56 -8.85 -11.37 5.93
C GLY A 56 -8.93 -12.90 5.89
N PRO A 57 -9.88 -13.50 5.14
CA PRO A 57 -10.01 -14.95 5.06
C PRO A 57 -8.88 -15.66 4.32
N GLY A 58 -8.05 -14.90 3.57
CA GLY A 58 -6.98 -15.48 2.76
C GLY A 58 -7.52 -16.26 1.56
N SER A 59 -6.75 -17.25 1.09
CA SER A 59 -7.16 -18.15 0.00
C SER A 59 -7.79 -19.44 0.50
N SER A 60 -7.54 -19.76 1.78
CA SER A 60 -8.02 -20.97 2.44
C SER A 60 -8.21 -20.69 3.94
N ALA A 61 -8.92 -21.57 4.64
CA ALA A 61 -9.16 -21.40 6.07
C ALA A 61 -7.86 -21.34 6.93
N GLY A 62 -6.72 -21.74 6.38
CA GLY A 62 -5.41 -21.76 7.06
C GLY A 62 -4.55 -20.53 6.88
N ASP A 63 -4.86 -19.65 5.93
CA ASP A 63 -4.03 -18.48 5.57
C ASP A 63 -4.68 -17.14 5.92
N ALA A 64 -5.29 -17.06 7.08
CA ALA A 64 -5.87 -15.82 7.60
C ALA A 64 -4.83 -14.68 7.65
N ILE A 65 -5.23 -13.52 7.18
CA ILE A 65 -4.39 -12.34 7.08
C ILE A 65 -4.76 -11.38 8.19
N TYR A 66 -3.78 -10.93 8.96
CA TYR A 66 -4.01 -9.99 10.05
C TYR A 66 -3.44 -8.63 9.70
N VAL A 67 -4.31 -7.62 9.68
CA VAL A 67 -3.97 -6.24 9.37
C VAL A 67 -4.57 -5.32 10.42
N GLN A 68 -3.76 -4.39 10.90
CA GLN A 68 -4.22 -3.32 11.78
C GLN A 68 -4.18 -2.02 11.00
N ILE A 69 -5.27 -1.28 11.02
CA ILE A 69 -5.36 0.07 10.47
C ILE A 69 -5.71 1.06 11.57
N CYS A 70 -5.00 2.15 11.60
CA CYS A 70 -5.18 3.18 12.64
C CYS A 70 -5.29 4.56 12.00
N LEU A 71 -6.38 5.26 12.30
CA LEU A 71 -6.53 6.65 11.94
C LEU A 71 -5.87 7.53 13.00
N PHE A 72 -4.90 8.32 12.58
CA PHE A 72 -4.26 9.35 13.37
C PHE A 72 -4.82 10.71 12.99
N ALA A 73 -5.10 11.52 13.99
CA ALA A 73 -5.52 12.89 13.81
C ALA A 73 -4.72 13.76 14.79
N ASP A 74 -3.88 14.63 14.27
CA ASP A 74 -3.26 15.65 15.08
C ASP A 74 -4.20 16.85 15.15
N ALA A 75 -4.60 17.22 16.36
CA ALA A 75 -5.46 18.39 16.56
C ALA A 75 -4.75 19.72 16.23
N ALA A 76 -3.42 19.72 16.22
CA ALA A 76 -2.59 20.88 15.88
C ALA A 76 -2.26 20.96 14.39
N ALA A 77 -2.49 19.89 13.60
CA ALA A 77 -2.21 19.85 12.18
C ALA A 77 -3.49 19.56 11.37
N PRO A 78 -3.67 20.17 10.20
CA PRO A 78 -4.81 19.88 9.33
C PRO A 78 -4.74 18.49 8.69
N ALA A 79 -3.69 17.73 8.96
CA ALA A 79 -3.38 16.46 8.34
C ALA A 79 -3.71 15.28 9.26
N TYR A 80 -4.42 14.33 8.69
CA TYR A 80 -4.70 13.03 9.25
C TYR A 80 -3.90 11.98 8.50
N SER A 81 -3.68 10.83 9.09
CA SER A 81 -3.07 9.72 8.37
C SER A 81 -3.71 8.39 8.75
N ILE A 82 -3.83 7.49 7.78
CA ILE A 82 -4.17 6.10 8.03
C ILE A 82 -2.87 5.30 8.01
N ARG A 83 -2.47 4.79 9.16
CA ARG A 83 -1.36 3.84 9.29
C ARG A 83 -1.85 2.43 9.07
N VAL A 84 -0.97 1.61 8.52
CA VAL A 84 -1.26 0.21 8.28
C VAL A 84 -0.10 -0.65 8.77
N LEU A 85 -0.44 -1.74 9.45
CA LEU A 85 0.48 -2.75 9.92
C LEU A 85 -0.03 -4.12 9.51
N GLY A 86 0.88 -5.07 9.35
CA GLY A 86 0.55 -6.47 9.20
C GLY A 86 1.18 -7.29 10.31
N SER A 87 0.59 -8.41 10.66
CA SER A 87 1.13 -9.37 11.61
C SER A 87 0.92 -10.81 11.14
N GLN A 88 1.74 -11.73 11.64
CA GLN A 88 1.61 -13.15 11.29
C GLN A 88 0.46 -13.84 12.02
N SER A 89 0.14 -13.35 13.21
CA SER A 89 -1.00 -13.84 14.00
C SER A 89 -1.59 -12.72 14.84
N TRP A 90 -2.70 -13.02 15.50
CA TRP A 90 -3.38 -12.08 16.37
C TRP A 90 -3.66 -12.70 17.73
N GLN A 91 -3.46 -11.91 18.78
CA GLN A 91 -3.73 -12.29 20.17
C GLN A 91 -4.60 -11.24 20.85
N SER A 92 -5.73 -11.66 21.42
CA SER A 92 -6.68 -10.78 22.12
C SER A 92 -6.11 -10.18 23.41
N SER A 93 -5.12 -10.84 24.03
CA SER A 93 -4.47 -10.39 25.27
C SER A 93 -3.56 -9.19 25.07
N ILE A 94 -3.13 -8.89 23.85
CA ILE A 94 -2.30 -7.70 23.56
C ILE A 94 -3.18 -6.45 23.62
N PRO A 95 -2.79 -5.42 24.40
CA PRO A 95 -3.58 -4.20 24.50
C PRO A 95 -3.79 -3.54 23.12
N VAL A 96 -4.99 -3.01 22.91
CA VAL A 96 -5.37 -2.34 21.65
C VAL A 96 -4.51 -1.11 21.34
N ILE A 97 -3.95 -0.48 22.36
CA ILE A 97 -3.07 0.69 22.19
C ILE A 97 -1.73 0.34 21.56
N ASN A 98 -1.34 -0.93 21.58
CA ASN A 98 -0.06 -1.42 21.08
C ASN A 98 -0.26 -2.47 19.96
N PRO A 99 -0.91 -2.14 18.84
CA PRO A 99 -1.16 -3.11 17.76
C PRO A 99 0.15 -3.63 17.13
N GLU A 100 1.23 -2.86 17.24
CA GLU A 100 2.58 -3.24 16.83
C GLU A 100 3.19 -4.37 17.67
N SER A 101 2.61 -4.69 18.82
CA SER A 101 3.03 -5.81 19.67
C SER A 101 2.42 -7.15 19.28
N GLN A 102 1.55 -7.19 18.25
CA GLN A 102 1.02 -8.45 17.74
C GLN A 102 2.14 -9.36 17.22
N PRO A 103 2.04 -10.69 17.38
CA PRO A 103 3.13 -11.60 17.00
C PRO A 103 3.48 -11.51 15.52
N GLY A 104 4.78 -11.38 15.24
CA GLY A 104 5.29 -11.19 13.88
C GLY A 104 4.82 -9.91 13.21
N SER A 105 4.45 -8.90 14.01
CA SER A 105 4.04 -7.59 13.51
C SER A 105 5.18 -6.88 12.81
N LEU A 106 4.83 -6.08 11.80
CA LEU A 106 5.75 -5.09 11.25
C LEU A 106 6.13 -4.12 12.36
N GLN A 107 7.32 -4.28 12.88
CA GLN A 107 7.89 -3.36 13.86
C GLN A 107 8.74 -2.32 13.16
N ALA A 108 8.55 -1.06 13.56
CA ALA A 108 9.53 -0.06 13.26
C ALA A 108 10.86 -0.48 13.90
N GLY A 109 11.92 -0.60 13.12
CA GLY A 109 13.25 -0.91 13.63
C GLY A 109 13.58 -0.04 14.85
N ALA A 110 13.89 -0.69 15.96
CA ALA A 110 14.34 -0.09 17.22
C ALA A 110 13.55 1.16 17.68
N GLY A 111 12.31 0.99 18.11
CA GLY A 111 11.71 1.91 19.09
C GLY A 111 10.97 3.13 18.58
N SER A 112 10.64 3.24 17.29
CA SER A 112 9.85 4.38 16.83
C SER A 112 8.66 3.97 15.95
N LEU A 113 7.44 4.18 16.42
CA LEU A 113 6.19 4.08 15.65
C LEU A 113 6.16 5.04 14.43
N ASN A 114 7.15 5.93 14.35
CA ASN A 114 7.22 7.01 13.37
C ASN A 114 7.66 6.56 11.98
N VAL A 115 7.91 5.28 11.75
CA VAL A 115 8.42 4.76 10.46
C VAL A 115 7.52 3.69 9.83
N LEU A 116 6.26 3.59 10.25
CA LEU A 116 5.29 2.65 9.68
C LEU A 116 4.62 3.21 8.43
N PRO A 117 4.25 2.35 7.46
CA PRO A 117 3.52 2.78 6.29
C PRO A 117 2.24 3.54 6.63
N ARG A 118 2.09 4.72 6.05
CA ARG A 118 0.92 5.58 6.27
C ARG A 118 0.46 6.23 4.97
N MET A 119 -0.83 6.37 4.86
CA MET A 119 -1.49 7.14 3.81
C MET A 119 -1.97 8.47 4.42
N PRO A 120 -1.43 9.61 4.00
CA PRO A 120 -1.97 10.90 4.39
C PRO A 120 -3.40 11.07 3.89
N VAL A 121 -4.23 11.63 4.75
CA VAL A 121 -5.61 12.01 4.45
C VAL A 121 -5.89 13.37 5.07
N PHE A 122 -6.94 14.03 4.64
CA PHE A 122 -7.26 15.39 5.10
C PHE A 122 -8.62 15.43 5.77
N ASN A 123 -8.82 16.38 6.66
CA ASN A 123 -10.11 16.64 7.28
C ASN A 123 -11.01 17.48 6.35
N SER A 124 -11.19 17.02 5.14
CA SER A 124 -11.99 17.65 4.07
C SER A 124 -12.67 16.57 3.25
N ALA A 125 -13.46 16.95 2.27
CA ALA A 125 -14.06 15.98 1.34
C ALA A 125 -12.99 15.19 0.59
N ILE A 126 -13.13 13.87 0.55
CA ILE A 126 -12.17 12.93 -0.02
C ILE A 126 -12.89 12.03 -1.02
N SER A 127 -12.51 12.09 -2.28
CA SER A 127 -12.92 11.06 -3.25
C SER A 127 -12.14 9.78 -2.97
N TYR A 128 -12.79 8.62 -3.02
CA TYR A 128 -12.14 7.36 -2.73
C TYR A 128 -12.51 6.24 -3.71
N TRP A 129 -11.62 5.27 -3.82
CA TRP A 129 -11.82 3.98 -4.47
C TRP A 129 -11.26 2.90 -3.55
N PHE A 130 -12.10 1.93 -3.22
CA PHE A 130 -11.73 0.75 -2.46
C PHE A 130 -11.83 -0.47 -3.36
N VAL A 131 -10.81 -1.30 -3.34
CA VAL A 131 -10.77 -2.56 -4.08
C VAL A 131 -10.34 -3.66 -3.11
N ALA A 132 -11.10 -4.76 -3.03
CA ALA A 132 -10.77 -5.83 -2.10
C ALA A 132 -11.15 -7.22 -2.62
N ASN A 133 -10.50 -8.21 -2.04
CA ASN A 133 -10.90 -9.60 -2.01
C ASN A 133 -10.47 -10.22 -0.67
N GLY A 134 -10.66 -11.51 -0.48
CA GLY A 134 -10.27 -12.18 0.76
C GLY A 134 -8.77 -12.17 1.06
N ARG A 135 -7.93 -11.82 0.09
CA ARG A 135 -6.46 -11.84 0.21
C ARG A 135 -5.84 -10.49 0.45
N ARG A 136 -6.48 -9.42 -0.01
CA ARG A 136 -5.91 -8.06 0.07
C ARG A 136 -6.98 -7.00 -0.09
N PHE A 137 -6.64 -5.77 0.34
CA PHE A 137 -7.39 -4.58 -0.05
C PHE A 137 -6.45 -3.45 -0.48
N ILE A 138 -6.97 -2.60 -1.36
CA ILE A 138 -6.32 -1.38 -1.85
C ILE A 138 -7.25 -0.21 -1.55
N VAL A 139 -6.69 0.87 -1.04
CA VAL A 139 -7.36 2.15 -0.86
C VAL A 139 -6.67 3.17 -1.75
N VAL A 140 -7.46 3.88 -2.52
CA VAL A 140 -7.03 5.11 -3.21
C VAL A 140 -7.91 6.24 -2.69
N ALA A 141 -7.30 7.35 -2.33
CA ALA A 141 -7.98 8.52 -1.81
C ALA A 141 -7.45 9.78 -2.51
N LYS A 142 -8.35 10.67 -2.92
CA LYS A 142 -7.99 11.95 -3.55
C LYS A 142 -8.58 13.09 -2.76
N SER A 143 -7.72 13.99 -2.29
CA SER A 143 -8.12 15.24 -1.66
C SER A 143 -7.41 16.40 -2.37
N SER A 144 -8.18 17.25 -3.04
CA SER A 144 -7.62 18.27 -3.94
C SER A 144 -6.68 17.66 -5.00
N ALA A 145 -5.45 18.08 -5.07
CA ALA A 145 -4.43 17.55 -5.99
C ALA A 145 -3.68 16.32 -5.43
N TYR A 146 -3.87 15.98 -4.15
CA TYR A 146 -3.16 14.90 -3.49
C TYR A 146 -3.83 13.55 -3.69
N TRP A 147 -3.04 12.54 -4.07
CA TRP A 147 -3.46 11.15 -4.21
C TRP A 147 -2.82 10.29 -3.12
N GLY A 148 -3.65 9.79 -2.24
CA GLY A 148 -3.27 8.79 -1.24
C GLY A 148 -3.45 7.39 -1.78
N SER A 149 -2.59 6.46 -1.39
CA SER A 149 -2.72 5.04 -1.69
C SER A 149 -2.27 4.17 -0.53
N LEU A 150 -2.92 3.01 -0.38
CA LEU A 150 -2.60 2.01 0.62
C LEU A 150 -2.87 0.63 0.03
N TYR A 151 -1.95 -0.31 0.27
CA TYR A 151 -2.12 -1.73 -0.04
C TYR A 151 -1.87 -2.55 1.24
N ALA A 152 -2.75 -3.47 1.55
CA ALA A 152 -2.57 -4.39 2.66
C ALA A 152 -3.10 -5.78 2.31
N GLY A 153 -2.26 -6.79 2.50
CA GLY A 153 -2.62 -8.18 2.27
C GLY A 153 -1.61 -8.95 1.45
N PHE A 154 -2.00 -10.12 0.99
CA PHE A 154 -1.12 -10.99 0.23
C PHE A 154 -0.89 -10.47 -1.18
N PHE A 155 0.37 -10.50 -1.61
CA PHE A 155 0.72 -10.43 -3.02
C PHE A 155 0.64 -11.83 -3.67
N LEU A 156 0.77 -11.92 -4.98
CA LEU A 156 0.83 -13.17 -5.74
C LEU A 156 2.29 -13.67 -5.79
N PRO A 157 2.68 -14.66 -4.97
CA PRO A 157 4.04 -15.15 -4.99
C PRO A 157 4.30 -15.99 -6.25
N TYR A 158 5.52 -15.93 -6.78
CA TYR A 158 5.96 -16.81 -7.86
C TYR A 158 6.45 -18.17 -7.34
N GLY A 159 6.72 -18.26 -6.05
CA GLY A 159 7.00 -19.51 -5.37
C GLY A 159 5.74 -20.31 -5.04
N THR A 160 5.92 -21.58 -4.71
CA THR A 160 4.82 -22.43 -4.22
C THR A 160 4.39 -21.99 -2.81
N PRO A 161 3.17 -22.33 -2.35
CA PRO A 161 2.74 -22.03 -0.98
C PRO A 161 3.67 -22.57 0.11
N SER A 162 4.36 -23.71 -0.13
CA SER A 162 5.34 -24.24 0.81
C SER A 162 6.63 -23.43 0.86
N GLN A 163 6.99 -22.76 -0.22
CA GLN A 163 8.17 -21.88 -0.30
C GLN A 163 7.88 -20.49 0.26
N TYR A 164 6.64 -20.02 0.12
CA TYR A 164 6.20 -18.71 0.61
C TYR A 164 4.79 -18.79 1.21
N PRO A 165 4.68 -19.33 2.43
CA PRO A 165 3.37 -19.62 3.03
C PRO A 165 2.57 -18.36 3.41
N TYR A 166 3.23 -17.23 3.64
CA TYR A 166 2.59 -16.01 4.12
C TYR A 166 3.11 -14.77 3.37
N PRO A 167 2.71 -14.58 2.10
CA PRO A 167 3.23 -13.52 1.22
C PRO A 167 2.59 -12.16 1.52
N LEU A 168 2.81 -11.62 2.71
CA LEU A 168 2.21 -10.36 3.17
C LEU A 168 3.02 -9.16 2.70
N PHE A 169 2.32 -8.22 2.07
CA PHE A 169 2.81 -6.90 1.70
C PHE A 169 1.95 -5.82 2.35
N ILE A 170 2.60 -4.83 2.93
CA ILE A 170 1.99 -3.64 3.49
C ILE A 170 2.65 -2.43 2.85
N GLY A 171 1.88 -1.56 2.24
CA GLY A 171 2.39 -0.34 1.60
C GLY A 171 1.46 0.84 1.74
N ALA A 172 2.04 2.04 1.84
CA ALA A 172 1.33 3.32 1.83
C ALA A 172 2.23 4.43 1.27
N ASN A 173 1.74 5.66 1.19
CA ASN A 173 2.48 6.75 0.54
C ASN A 173 3.81 7.09 1.21
N THR A 174 3.89 7.02 2.54
CA THR A 174 5.05 7.49 3.29
C THR A 174 5.18 6.74 4.61
N SER A 175 6.34 6.86 5.24
CA SER A 175 6.57 6.40 6.61
C SER A 175 6.95 7.54 7.57
N ARG A 176 6.99 8.78 7.09
CA ARG A 176 7.51 9.91 7.86
C ARG A 176 6.52 10.40 8.93
N GLY A 177 7.05 10.66 10.12
CA GLY A 177 6.56 11.43 11.28
C GLY A 177 5.06 11.43 11.62
N ASP A 178 4.71 11.71 12.86
CA ASP A 178 3.32 11.84 13.30
C ASP A 178 2.70 13.15 12.84
N ASN A 179 3.53 14.19 12.69
CA ASN A 179 3.12 15.52 12.30
C ASN A 179 3.38 15.70 10.81
N TYR A 180 2.34 15.47 10.01
CA TYR A 180 2.40 15.65 8.58
C TYR A 180 2.36 17.15 8.26
N GLN A 181 3.49 17.72 7.86
CA GLN A 181 3.54 19.09 7.37
C GLN A 181 3.28 19.11 5.87
N SER A 182 2.75 20.21 5.35
CA SER A 182 2.47 20.37 3.91
C SER A 182 3.70 20.17 3.02
N SER A 183 4.90 20.45 3.55
CA SER A 183 6.18 20.18 2.88
C SER A 183 6.47 18.68 2.67
N ASP A 184 5.82 17.80 3.42
CA ASP A 184 6.01 16.35 3.30
C ASP A 184 5.16 15.73 2.17
N LEU A 185 4.19 16.46 1.64
CA LEU A 185 3.34 16.02 0.53
C LEU A 185 4.16 15.82 -0.75
N ASP A 186 5.17 16.63 -0.97
CA ASP A 186 6.03 16.55 -2.16
C ASP A 186 6.98 15.34 -2.13
N ILE A 187 7.16 14.75 -0.94
CA ILE A 187 8.08 13.63 -0.71
C ILE A 187 7.31 12.30 -0.63
N ALA A 188 6.00 12.35 -0.52
CA ALA A 188 5.18 11.15 -0.43
C ALA A 188 5.18 10.39 -1.75
N GLY A 189 5.50 9.11 -1.68
CA GLY A 189 5.48 8.18 -2.82
C GLY A 189 4.08 7.62 -3.08
N SER A 190 4.04 6.34 -3.38
CA SER A 190 2.84 5.55 -3.55
C SER A 190 2.94 4.28 -2.69
N ALA A 191 1.81 3.65 -2.40
CA ALA A 191 1.77 2.35 -1.75
C ALA A 191 2.48 1.24 -2.55
N PHE A 192 2.68 1.44 -3.83
CA PHE A 192 3.12 0.41 -4.77
C PHE A 192 4.60 0.50 -5.10
N TRP A 193 5.18 1.69 -4.96
CA TRP A 193 6.59 1.93 -5.22
C TRP A 193 7.12 3.05 -4.33
N ARG A 194 8.41 3.10 -4.23
CA ARG A 194 9.11 4.11 -3.45
C ARG A 194 9.28 5.41 -4.21
N ASN A 195 9.26 6.52 -3.50
CA ASN A 195 9.77 7.81 -3.98
C ASN A 195 11.27 7.95 -3.68
N ASP A 196 12.05 8.58 -4.58
CA ASP A 196 13.49 8.82 -4.43
C ASP A 196 13.82 9.94 -3.42
N GLY A 197 12.83 10.49 -2.73
CA GLY A 197 12.97 11.51 -1.70
C GLY A 197 13.68 11.01 -0.42
N GLU A 198 14.36 11.89 0.31
CA GLU A 198 15.24 11.56 1.45
C GLU A 198 14.58 10.87 2.65
N TYR A 199 13.26 10.77 2.69
CA TYR A 199 12.52 10.44 3.90
C TYR A 199 11.53 9.27 3.78
N ALA A 200 11.60 8.50 2.70
CA ALA A 200 10.63 7.42 2.43
C ALA A 200 11.09 6.04 2.90
N SER A 201 11.75 5.94 4.05
CA SER A 201 12.44 4.72 4.53
C SER A 201 11.47 3.69 5.00
N TYR A 202 10.42 3.33 4.84
CA TYR A 202 9.49 2.25 5.23
C TYR A 202 8.05 2.49 4.72
N SER A 203 7.90 3.13 3.56
CA SER A 203 6.58 3.31 2.95
C SER A 203 5.94 1.98 2.53
N ALA A 204 6.74 0.94 2.38
CA ALA A 204 6.25 -0.42 2.15
C ALA A 204 7.16 -1.46 2.83
N ALA A 205 6.59 -2.60 3.17
CA ALA A 205 7.30 -3.72 3.79
C ALA A 205 6.74 -5.06 3.29
N ILE A 206 7.63 -6.03 3.18
CA ILE A 206 7.34 -7.40 2.77
C ILE A 206 7.72 -8.33 3.92
N LEU A 207 6.83 -9.24 4.28
CA LEU A 207 7.14 -10.31 5.21
C LEU A 207 7.88 -11.41 4.47
N GLN A 208 9.11 -11.71 4.90
CA GLN A 208 9.93 -12.77 4.32
C GLN A 208 9.44 -14.17 4.73
N PRO A 209 9.76 -15.22 3.96
CA PRO A 209 9.50 -16.61 4.38
C PRO A 209 10.14 -16.99 5.71
N SER A 210 11.23 -16.33 6.09
CA SER A 210 11.91 -16.50 7.39
C SER A 210 11.18 -15.88 8.57
N GLY A 211 10.08 -15.14 8.34
CA GLY A 211 9.30 -14.44 9.36
C GLY A 211 9.79 -13.02 9.68
N GLY A 212 10.89 -12.58 9.09
CA GLY A 212 11.38 -11.21 9.21
C GLY A 212 10.69 -10.25 8.22
N TRP A 213 10.65 -8.95 8.56
CA TRP A 213 10.16 -7.92 7.66
C TRP A 213 11.30 -7.25 6.92
N ILE A 214 11.12 -7.03 5.63
CA ILE A 214 11.99 -6.20 4.81
C ILE A 214 11.25 -4.93 4.46
N GLY A 215 11.74 -3.80 4.93
CA GLY A 215 11.28 -2.48 4.52
C GLY A 215 11.92 -2.04 3.21
N THR A 216 11.21 -1.22 2.45
CA THR A 216 11.80 -0.51 1.30
C THR A 216 12.68 0.63 1.82
N ASN A 217 13.95 0.41 2.10
CA ASN A 217 14.86 1.42 2.60
C ASN A 217 15.72 2.04 1.49
N ARG A 218 16.03 3.34 1.61
CA ARG A 218 16.69 4.12 0.56
C ARG A 218 18.22 4.15 0.60
N PHE A 219 18.84 4.17 1.77
CA PHE A 219 20.23 4.66 1.91
C PHE A 219 21.23 3.65 2.41
N ASP A 220 20.79 2.47 2.76
CA ASP A 220 21.75 1.46 3.18
C ASP A 220 22.27 0.68 1.97
N THR A 221 23.51 0.32 1.99
CA THR A 221 24.15 -0.58 1.04
C THR A 221 23.55 -1.99 1.05
N THR A 222 22.67 -2.27 2.00
CA THR A 222 21.88 -3.50 2.15
C THR A 222 20.46 -3.30 1.65
N TYR A 223 20.24 -3.22 0.36
CA TYR A 223 18.93 -2.98 -0.23
C TYR A 223 18.09 -4.22 -0.31
N THR A 224 16.96 -4.17 0.32
CA THR A 224 15.97 -5.21 0.38
C THR A 224 14.65 -4.67 -0.13
N GLY A 225 13.89 -5.41 -0.89
CA GLY A 225 12.54 -5.09 -1.33
C GLY A 225 12.36 -3.89 -2.27
N ARG A 226 12.03 -4.18 -3.52
CA ARG A 226 11.72 -3.17 -4.54
C ARG A 226 10.52 -3.59 -5.36
N THR A 227 9.93 -2.62 -6.05
CA THR A 227 8.81 -2.87 -6.97
C THR A 227 9.20 -2.43 -8.37
N TRP A 228 9.31 -3.39 -9.30
CA TRP A 228 9.47 -3.10 -10.72
C TRP A 228 8.11 -2.77 -11.35
N PRO A 229 8.01 -1.85 -12.33
CA PRO A 229 9.08 -1.15 -13.04
C PRO A 229 9.52 0.18 -12.43
N TRP A 230 9.03 0.57 -11.26
CA TRP A 230 9.36 1.87 -10.66
C TRP A 230 10.65 1.88 -9.84
N ALA A 231 11.26 0.74 -9.62
CA ALA A 231 12.51 0.66 -8.87
C ALA A 231 13.68 1.15 -9.71
N LEU A 232 14.02 2.41 -9.56
CA LEU A 232 14.93 3.10 -10.45
C LEU A 232 16.36 3.18 -9.98
N SER A 233 16.64 3.08 -8.71
CA SER A 233 18.02 3.28 -8.27
C SER A 233 18.72 1.97 -7.98
N LEU A 234 19.29 1.40 -8.99
CA LEU A 234 20.51 0.62 -8.90
C LEU A 234 21.74 1.57 -8.95
N GLU A 235 21.57 2.82 -8.54
CA GLU A 235 22.56 3.90 -8.65
C GLU A 235 23.90 3.56 -8.00
N SER A 236 23.92 2.80 -6.92
CA SER A 236 25.17 2.37 -6.30
C SER A 236 26.00 1.42 -7.18
N ARG A 237 25.46 0.96 -8.31
CA ARG A 237 26.12 -0.04 -9.19
C ARG A 237 26.15 0.30 -10.68
N LYS A 238 26.05 1.57 -11.04
CA LYS A 238 26.25 2.04 -12.43
C LYS A 238 25.37 1.38 -13.49
N ILE A 239 24.19 0.89 -13.15
CA ILE A 239 23.19 0.55 -14.16
C ILE A 239 22.43 1.84 -14.45
N SER A 240 22.62 2.34 -15.64
CA SER A 240 22.07 3.61 -16.11
C SER A 240 20.57 3.73 -15.83
N VAL A 241 20.20 4.72 -15.03
CA VAL A 241 18.84 5.09 -14.61
C VAL A 241 17.87 5.20 -15.80
N GLY A 242 18.33 5.67 -16.95
CA GLY A 242 17.52 5.90 -18.13
C GLY A 242 16.83 4.68 -18.74
N ARG A 243 17.21 3.45 -18.40
CA ARG A 243 16.58 2.25 -18.98
C ARG A 243 15.26 1.87 -18.31
N PHE A 244 15.09 2.12 -17.03
CA PHE A 244 13.85 1.80 -16.31
C PHE A 244 12.80 2.89 -16.49
N GLU A 245 13.21 4.14 -16.57
CA GLU A 245 12.30 5.23 -16.96
C GLU A 245 11.73 4.99 -18.36
N LEU A 246 12.54 4.47 -19.29
CA LEU A 246 12.06 4.12 -20.63
C LEU A 246 10.92 3.11 -20.59
N VAL A 247 10.98 2.07 -19.74
CA VAL A 247 9.92 1.07 -19.64
C VAL A 247 8.62 1.70 -19.13
N SER A 248 8.69 2.57 -18.12
CA SER A 248 7.51 3.27 -17.59
C SER A 248 7.00 4.41 -18.50
N LEU A 249 7.76 4.78 -19.51
CA LEU A 249 7.40 5.78 -20.52
C LEU A 249 7.04 5.18 -21.89
N THR A 250 7.00 3.86 -22.00
CA THR A 250 6.75 3.18 -23.27
C THR A 250 5.26 3.17 -23.64
N GLN A 251 4.95 3.52 -24.86
CA GLN A 251 3.64 3.29 -25.48
C GLN A 251 3.71 2.15 -26.48
N LEU A 252 2.60 1.45 -26.68
CA LEU A 252 2.47 0.51 -27.79
C LEU A 252 2.41 1.26 -29.14
N PRO A 253 2.79 0.64 -30.26
CA PRO A 253 2.79 1.29 -31.57
C PRO A 253 1.44 1.85 -31.99
N ASN A 254 0.35 1.34 -31.45
CA ASN A 254 -1.02 1.85 -31.67
C ASN A 254 -1.42 2.98 -30.71
N GLY A 255 -0.49 3.52 -29.93
CA GLY A 255 -0.75 4.59 -28.94
C GLY A 255 -1.39 4.11 -27.64
N ALA A 256 -1.69 2.82 -27.49
CA ALA A 256 -2.24 2.30 -26.23
C ALA A 256 -1.17 2.25 -25.13
N SER A 257 -1.60 2.43 -23.89
CA SER A 257 -0.74 2.31 -22.72
C SER A 257 -0.62 0.84 -22.30
N PRO A 258 0.58 0.26 -22.27
CA PRO A 258 0.77 -1.08 -21.71
C PRO A 258 0.53 -1.05 -20.20
N LEU A 259 -0.05 -2.12 -19.66
CA LEU A 259 -0.11 -2.37 -18.22
C LEU A 259 0.97 -3.39 -17.86
N LEU A 260 1.93 -2.98 -17.04
CA LEU A 260 3.03 -3.82 -16.60
C LEU A 260 2.82 -4.21 -15.14
N PRO A 261 2.80 -5.51 -14.77
CA PRO A 261 2.56 -5.91 -13.40
C PRO A 261 3.62 -5.33 -12.44
N ALA A 262 3.19 -4.99 -11.24
CA ALA A 262 4.06 -4.49 -10.18
C ALA A 262 4.78 -5.67 -9.51
N VAL A 263 5.96 -6.01 -9.98
CA VAL A 263 6.76 -7.15 -9.50
C VAL A 263 7.61 -6.76 -8.30
N LEU A 264 7.53 -7.56 -7.24
CA LEU A 264 8.32 -7.42 -6.03
C LEU A 264 9.61 -8.23 -6.16
N PHE A 265 10.74 -7.59 -5.90
CA PHE A 265 12.04 -8.25 -5.92
C PHE A 265 12.98 -7.74 -4.84
N ASP A 266 13.94 -8.56 -4.47
CA ASP A 266 15.03 -8.23 -3.58
C ASP A 266 16.32 -8.04 -4.38
N CYS A 267 17.01 -6.94 -4.12
CA CYS A 267 18.30 -6.63 -4.75
C CYS A 267 19.40 -6.40 -3.72
N ALA A 268 19.35 -7.11 -2.59
CA ALA A 268 20.42 -7.07 -1.59
C ALA A 268 21.81 -7.25 -2.21
N ASN A 269 22.83 -6.77 -1.52
CA ASN A 269 24.21 -6.66 -2.03
C ASN A 269 24.83 -7.95 -2.58
N SER A 270 24.25 -9.08 -2.24
CA SER A 270 24.66 -10.40 -2.72
C SER A 270 23.75 -10.87 -3.81
N ARG A 271 24.32 -11.24 -4.94
CA ARG A 271 23.60 -11.95 -6.01
C ARG A 271 23.37 -13.41 -5.60
N PRO A 272 22.30 -14.05 -6.09
CA PRO A 272 21.36 -13.62 -7.12
C PRO A 272 20.25 -12.71 -6.59
N PHE A 273 19.61 -11.94 -7.47
CA PHE A 273 18.38 -11.25 -7.17
C PHE A 273 17.25 -12.24 -6.90
N SER A 274 16.47 -12.01 -5.88
CA SER A 274 15.26 -12.79 -5.59
C SER A 274 14.05 -12.08 -6.14
N ILE A 275 13.26 -12.76 -6.95
CA ILE A 275 11.94 -12.28 -7.38
C ILE A 275 10.91 -12.98 -6.51
N TRP A 276 10.03 -12.22 -5.88
CA TRP A 276 9.11 -12.73 -4.88
C TRP A 276 7.73 -13.00 -5.45
N GLY A 277 7.26 -12.11 -6.32
CA GLY A 277 5.94 -12.19 -6.90
C GLY A 277 5.47 -10.84 -7.42
N GLU A 278 4.17 -10.63 -7.50
CA GLU A 278 3.59 -9.39 -7.99
C GLU A 278 2.45 -8.89 -7.08
N LEU A 279 2.28 -7.58 -7.01
CA LEU A 279 1.14 -6.97 -6.32
C LEU A 279 -0.14 -7.26 -7.10
N GLN A 280 -1.06 -7.97 -6.47
CA GLN A 280 -2.30 -8.39 -7.12
C GLN A 280 -3.16 -7.19 -7.54
N GLY A 281 -3.40 -7.04 -8.84
CA GLY A 281 -4.25 -5.99 -9.40
C GLY A 281 -3.61 -4.61 -9.44
N VAL A 282 -2.28 -4.53 -9.34
CA VAL A 282 -1.49 -3.30 -9.46
C VAL A 282 -0.58 -3.39 -10.66
N PHE A 283 -0.62 -2.38 -11.51
CA PHE A 283 0.17 -2.28 -12.73
C PHE A 283 0.83 -0.91 -12.82
N ALA A 284 2.00 -0.85 -13.41
CA ALA A 284 2.52 0.41 -13.91
C ALA A 284 1.83 0.75 -15.23
N VAL A 285 1.51 2.03 -15.40
CA VAL A 285 0.99 2.56 -16.65
C VAL A 285 1.80 3.80 -17.02
N PRO A 286 2.26 3.94 -18.28
CA PRO A 286 2.87 5.19 -18.74
C PRO A 286 1.89 6.36 -18.64
N GLY A 287 2.35 7.48 -18.09
CA GLY A 287 1.54 8.69 -17.94
C GLY A 287 1.30 9.46 -19.23
N PHE A 288 1.68 8.91 -20.38
CA PHE A 288 1.38 9.51 -21.68
C PHE A 288 -0.04 9.15 -22.14
N GLY A 289 -0.82 10.16 -22.45
CA GLY A 289 -2.18 9.96 -22.94
C GLY A 289 -3.19 9.51 -21.87
N VAL A 290 -2.80 9.51 -20.61
CA VAL A 290 -3.67 9.23 -19.46
C VAL A 290 -3.44 10.24 -18.35
N ALA A 291 -4.48 10.50 -17.56
CA ALA A 291 -4.43 11.34 -16.38
C ALA A 291 -4.85 10.56 -15.13
N ALA A 292 -4.41 11.02 -13.96
CA ALA A 292 -4.86 10.45 -12.71
C ALA A 292 -6.37 10.64 -12.52
N GLY A 293 -7.08 9.56 -12.28
CA GLY A 293 -8.54 9.49 -12.21
C GLY A 293 -9.18 8.92 -13.47
N ASP A 294 -8.45 8.79 -14.57
CA ASP A 294 -8.94 8.10 -15.75
C ASP A 294 -9.18 6.61 -15.49
N THR A 295 -10.04 6.03 -16.28
CA THR A 295 -10.25 4.58 -16.34
C THR A 295 -9.74 4.06 -17.67
N VAL A 296 -8.80 3.13 -17.64
CA VAL A 296 -8.31 2.41 -18.83
C VAL A 296 -8.85 0.98 -18.83
N THR A 297 -9.25 0.50 -20.00
CA THR A 297 -9.75 -0.88 -20.15
C THR A 297 -8.74 -1.71 -20.93
N VAL A 298 -8.26 -2.78 -20.33
CA VAL A 298 -7.33 -3.73 -20.95
C VAL A 298 -7.86 -5.15 -20.75
N ALA A 299 -7.95 -5.91 -21.84
CA ALA A 299 -8.49 -7.27 -21.85
C ALA A 299 -9.89 -7.39 -21.16
N GLY A 300 -10.75 -6.39 -21.37
CA GLY A 300 -12.10 -6.34 -20.81
C GLY A 300 -12.16 -5.98 -19.32
N LYS A 301 -11.04 -5.66 -18.67
CA LYS A 301 -10.98 -5.25 -17.27
C LYS A 301 -10.73 -3.76 -17.14
N SER A 302 -11.45 -3.12 -16.24
CA SER A 302 -11.32 -1.68 -15.96
C SER A 302 -10.24 -1.44 -14.91
N HIS A 303 -9.42 -0.42 -15.13
CA HIS A 303 -8.34 -0.04 -14.23
C HIS A 303 -8.38 1.47 -13.97
N LEU A 304 -8.34 1.87 -12.71
CA LEU A 304 -8.21 3.26 -12.29
C LEU A 304 -6.75 3.70 -12.40
N VAL A 305 -6.50 4.77 -13.11
CA VAL A 305 -5.17 5.40 -13.17
C VAL A 305 -4.96 6.27 -11.94
N VAL A 306 -3.86 6.06 -11.23
CA VAL A 306 -3.47 6.82 -10.03
C VAL A 306 -2.04 7.33 -10.15
N GLN A 307 -1.79 8.50 -9.59
CA GLN A 307 -0.44 9.07 -9.54
C GLN A 307 0.17 8.92 -8.12
N ALA A 308 1.48 9.10 -8.02
CA ALA A 308 2.16 9.19 -6.73
C ALA A 308 1.94 10.57 -6.12
N ALA A 309 1.18 10.63 -5.03
CA ALA A 309 0.92 11.87 -4.29
C ALA A 309 0.54 13.06 -5.20
N THR A 310 1.40 14.06 -5.29
CA THR A 310 1.22 15.25 -6.14
C THR A 310 2.04 15.19 -7.43
N SER A 311 2.76 14.09 -7.69
CA SER A 311 3.69 13.98 -8.82
C SER A 311 2.97 13.96 -10.15
N THR A 312 3.31 14.86 -11.04
CA THR A 312 2.88 14.89 -12.45
C THR A 312 3.83 14.16 -13.39
N ASN A 313 4.87 13.51 -12.86
CA ASN A 313 5.84 12.78 -13.66
C ASN A 313 5.18 11.56 -14.33
N ALA A 314 5.18 11.51 -15.66
CA ALA A 314 4.59 10.46 -16.48
C ALA A 314 5.11 9.03 -16.14
N ALA A 315 6.30 8.92 -15.57
CA ALA A 315 6.86 7.65 -15.09
C ALA A 315 6.28 7.17 -13.76
N ARG A 316 5.41 7.95 -13.10
CA ARG A 316 4.93 7.69 -11.73
C ARG A 316 3.42 7.48 -11.66
N PHE A 317 2.89 6.71 -12.60
CA PHE A 317 1.48 6.32 -12.62
C PHE A 317 1.33 4.83 -12.38
N ALA A 318 0.30 4.46 -11.65
CA ALA A 318 -0.18 3.09 -11.51
C ALA A 318 -1.59 2.95 -12.07
N ALA A 319 -1.94 1.75 -12.45
CA ALA A 319 -3.30 1.37 -12.79
C ALA A 319 -3.77 0.30 -11.80
N ILE A 320 -4.90 0.53 -11.15
CA ILE A 320 -5.48 -0.37 -10.16
C ILE A 320 -6.67 -1.08 -10.79
N GLN A 321 -6.60 -2.40 -10.90
CA GLN A 321 -7.71 -3.20 -11.44
C GLN A 321 -8.93 -3.06 -10.53
N LEU A 322 -10.05 -2.63 -11.10
CA LEU A 322 -11.33 -2.46 -10.41
C LEU A 322 -12.19 -3.75 -10.46
N ALA A 323 -12.18 -4.44 -11.60
CA ALA A 323 -12.96 -5.66 -11.80
C ALA A 323 -12.24 -6.63 -12.76
#